data_36c0db22a42a1b2ff31c352958e8227c
#
_entry.id   36c0db22a42a1b2ff31c352958e8227c
#
_cell.length_a   1.000
_cell.length_b   1.000
_cell.length_c   1.000
_cell.angle_alpha   90.00
_cell.angle_beta   90.00
_cell.angle_gamma   90.00
#
_symmetry.space_group_name_H-M   'P 1'
#
loop_
_entity.id
_entity.type
_entity.pdbx_description
1 polymer ?
#
loop_
_entity_poly.entity_id
_entity_poly.type
_entity_poly.pdbx_seq_one_letter_code
_entity_poly.pdbx_strand_id
1 'polypeptide(L)'
;MFYYVVLDSKYVANSEAEWRAHKWPYAQWYIAQESEEEEIKYSKNSRKLKAFAALESPDLTDELKRKFCAILGIADARISLTKETIENMLYNWVDKTTFLPGSNIEKLEELVQLLKTAPGREEVEARYVLQRALSCRIVYEKQGTYTYVKATGSITLGETYSEAIQFLTNPKKSAVVEDLLKEISTKIID
;
A
#
# COMPACT_ATOMS: atom_id res chain seq x y z
N MET A 1 -29.56 -37.85 10.45
CA MET A 1 -30.09 -37.46 11.77
C MET A 1 -29.29 -36.29 12.40
N PHE A 2 -27.98 -36.25 12.28
CA PHE A 2 -27.13 -35.15 12.80
C PHE A 2 -27.41 -33.77 12.13
N TYR A 3 -27.72 -33.76 10.86
CA TYR A 3 -27.97 -32.56 10.05
C TYR A 3 -29.19 -31.76 10.51
N TYR A 4 -30.28 -32.43 10.93
CA TYR A 4 -31.49 -31.74 11.38
C TYR A 4 -31.33 -31.07 12.75
N VAL A 5 -30.53 -31.64 13.64
CA VAL A 5 -30.29 -31.07 14.98
C VAL A 5 -29.45 -29.78 14.91
N VAL A 6 -28.55 -29.67 13.92
CA VAL A 6 -27.71 -28.51 13.72
C VAL A 6 -28.49 -27.36 13.10
N LEU A 7 -29.39 -27.64 12.14
CA LEU A 7 -30.16 -26.60 11.44
C LEU A 7 -31.24 -25.96 12.33
N ASP A 8 -31.74 -26.64 13.34
CA ASP A 8 -32.73 -26.10 14.29
C ASP A 8 -32.11 -25.40 15.51
N SER A 9 -30.78 -25.31 15.58
CA SER A 9 -30.12 -24.68 16.71
C SER A 9 -29.99 -23.19 16.53
N LYS A 10 -30.58 -22.40 17.44
CA LYS A 10 -30.37 -20.93 17.52
C LYS A 10 -28.94 -20.51 17.76
N TYR A 11 -28.06 -21.45 18.11
CA TYR A 11 -26.64 -21.24 18.37
C TYR A 11 -25.74 -21.46 17.16
N VAL A 12 -26.30 -21.87 16.02
CA VAL A 12 -25.57 -22.14 14.79
C VAL A 12 -26.15 -21.29 13.65
N ALA A 13 -25.35 -20.44 13.07
CA ALA A 13 -25.71 -19.68 11.89
C ALA A 13 -25.60 -20.55 10.63
N ASN A 14 -26.42 -20.26 9.60
CA ASN A 14 -26.44 -21.04 8.36
C ASN A 14 -25.17 -20.86 7.50
N SER A 15 -24.43 -19.76 7.72
CA SER A 15 -23.18 -19.47 7.00
C SER A 15 -22.29 -18.54 7.82
N GLU A 16 -20.99 -18.49 7.48
CA GLU A 16 -20.04 -17.53 8.07
C GLU A 16 -20.47 -16.08 7.82
N ALA A 17 -20.98 -15.77 6.63
CA ALA A 17 -21.44 -14.44 6.26
C ALA A 17 -22.61 -13.96 7.14
N GLU A 18 -23.57 -14.83 7.42
CA GLU A 18 -24.69 -14.52 8.32
C GLU A 18 -24.24 -14.39 9.77
N TRP A 19 -23.28 -15.23 10.20
CA TRP A 19 -22.69 -15.15 11.53
C TRP A 19 -21.95 -13.81 11.75
N ARG A 20 -21.12 -13.41 10.81
CA ARG A 20 -20.40 -12.12 10.86
C ARG A 20 -21.33 -10.91 10.78
N ALA A 21 -22.42 -11.03 10.04
CA ALA A 21 -23.46 -9.98 9.96
C ALA A 21 -24.35 -9.91 11.19
N HIS A 22 -24.10 -10.75 12.24
CA HIS A 22 -24.91 -10.84 13.46
C HIS A 22 -26.41 -11.07 13.21
N LYS A 23 -26.77 -11.72 12.09
CA LYS A 23 -28.16 -12.10 11.80
C LYS A 23 -28.71 -13.12 12.81
N TRP A 24 -27.81 -13.84 13.47
CA TRP A 24 -28.09 -14.87 14.45
C TRP A 24 -27.54 -14.42 15.82
N PRO A 25 -28.32 -13.72 16.66
CA PRO A 25 -27.80 -13.07 17.88
C PRO A 25 -27.18 -14.02 18.91
N TYR A 26 -27.59 -15.29 18.88
CA TYR A 26 -27.12 -16.31 19.82
C TYR A 26 -26.15 -17.31 19.19
N ALA A 27 -25.82 -17.17 17.91
CA ALA A 27 -24.95 -18.10 17.23
C ALA A 27 -23.50 -17.97 17.73
N GLN A 28 -22.98 -19.06 18.23
CA GLN A 28 -21.58 -19.25 18.62
C GLN A 28 -20.80 -19.98 17.51
N TRP A 29 -21.51 -20.60 16.57
CA TRP A 29 -20.99 -21.46 15.51
C TRP A 29 -21.70 -21.14 14.20
N TYR A 30 -21.08 -21.47 13.08
CA TYR A 30 -21.70 -21.41 11.77
C TYR A 30 -21.43 -22.69 10.98
N ILE A 31 -22.31 -22.99 10.01
CA ILE A 31 -22.12 -24.12 9.10
C ILE A 31 -21.13 -23.68 8.05
N ALA A 32 -19.92 -24.27 8.06
CA ALA A 32 -18.96 -24.09 7.00
C ALA A 32 -19.40 -24.92 5.78
N GLN A 33 -19.59 -24.27 4.64
CA GLN A 33 -19.79 -24.95 3.38
C GLN A 33 -18.43 -25.12 2.70
N GLU A 34 -18.00 -26.34 2.49
CA GLU A 34 -16.69 -26.67 1.92
C GLU A 34 -16.47 -25.98 0.55
N SER A 35 -17.54 -25.86 -0.26
CA SER A 35 -17.51 -25.14 -1.53
C SER A 35 -17.25 -23.63 -1.36
N GLU A 36 -17.83 -22.97 -0.37
CA GLU A 36 -17.60 -21.53 -0.11
C GLU A 36 -16.18 -21.28 0.38
N GLU A 37 -15.64 -22.16 1.23
CA GLU A 37 -14.24 -22.05 1.68
C GLU A 37 -13.25 -22.25 0.53
N GLU A 38 -13.53 -23.19 -0.37
CA GLU A 38 -12.71 -23.42 -1.56
C GLU A 38 -12.77 -22.25 -2.53
N GLU A 39 -13.95 -21.66 -2.76
CA GLU A 39 -14.10 -20.45 -3.59
C GLU A 39 -13.34 -19.25 -2.99
N ILE A 40 -13.41 -19.07 -1.67
CA ILE A 40 -12.67 -18.01 -0.97
C ILE A 40 -11.15 -18.24 -1.09
N LYS A 41 -10.67 -19.48 -0.90
CA LYS A 41 -9.25 -19.84 -1.06
C LYS A 41 -8.80 -19.62 -2.51
N TYR A 42 -9.61 -20.05 -3.48
CA TYR A 42 -9.31 -19.83 -4.90
C TYR A 42 -9.22 -18.35 -5.24
N SER A 43 -10.18 -17.54 -4.78
CA SER A 43 -10.17 -16.08 -4.97
C SER A 43 -8.92 -15.42 -4.39
N LYS A 44 -8.54 -15.78 -3.15
CA LYS A 44 -7.32 -15.27 -2.49
C LYS A 44 -6.07 -15.66 -3.27
N ASN A 45 -5.94 -16.92 -3.69
CA ASN A 45 -4.80 -17.41 -4.45
C ASN A 45 -4.73 -16.75 -5.83
N SER A 46 -5.87 -16.61 -6.52
CA SER A 46 -5.95 -15.91 -7.80
C SER A 46 -5.49 -14.47 -7.69
N ARG A 47 -5.87 -13.76 -6.62
CA ARG A 47 -5.46 -12.38 -6.37
C ARG A 47 -3.96 -12.27 -6.08
N LYS A 48 -3.38 -13.19 -5.30
CA LYS A 48 -1.92 -13.29 -5.09
C LYS A 48 -1.17 -13.51 -6.41
N LEU A 49 -1.64 -14.46 -7.24
CA LEU A 49 -1.01 -14.75 -8.53
C LEU A 49 -1.04 -13.52 -9.45
N LYS A 50 -2.14 -12.77 -9.49
CA LYS A 50 -2.23 -11.51 -10.25
C LYS A 50 -1.24 -10.46 -9.73
N ALA A 51 -1.07 -10.35 -8.41
CA ALA A 51 -0.10 -9.43 -7.82
C ALA A 51 1.34 -9.82 -8.20
N PHE A 52 1.69 -11.10 -8.13
CA PHE A 52 3.00 -11.59 -8.59
C PHE A 52 3.21 -11.35 -10.09
N ALA A 53 2.21 -11.63 -10.92
CA ALA A 53 2.28 -11.35 -12.36
C ALA A 53 2.46 -9.85 -12.66
N ALA A 54 1.87 -8.97 -11.85
CA ALA A 54 2.09 -7.53 -11.97
C ALA A 54 3.54 -7.13 -11.62
N LEU A 55 4.16 -7.77 -10.62
CA LEU A 55 5.57 -7.56 -10.28
C LEU A 55 6.53 -8.04 -11.37
N GLU A 56 6.13 -9.05 -12.14
CA GLU A 56 6.91 -9.59 -13.28
C GLU A 56 6.62 -8.85 -14.60
N SER A 57 5.67 -7.91 -14.60
CA SER A 57 5.35 -7.15 -15.81
C SER A 57 6.56 -6.36 -16.31
N PRO A 58 6.86 -6.37 -17.61
CA PRO A 58 7.92 -5.55 -18.19
C PRO A 58 7.67 -4.04 -18.02
N ASP A 59 6.43 -3.63 -17.78
CA ASP A 59 6.06 -2.24 -17.50
C ASP A 59 6.55 -1.79 -16.11
N LEU A 60 6.78 -2.73 -15.19
CA LEU A 60 7.29 -2.45 -13.86
C LEU A 60 8.83 -2.61 -13.84
N THR A 61 9.52 -1.57 -14.30
CA THR A 61 10.99 -1.54 -14.33
C THR A 61 11.61 -1.67 -12.94
N ASP A 62 12.90 -2.06 -12.88
CA ASP A 62 13.63 -2.17 -11.61
C ASP A 62 13.64 -0.85 -10.83
N GLU A 63 13.65 0.29 -11.53
CA GLU A 63 13.54 1.62 -10.91
C GLU A 63 12.17 1.83 -10.25
N LEU A 64 11.08 1.45 -10.92
CA LEU A 64 9.73 1.53 -10.36
C LEU A 64 9.55 0.57 -9.17
N LYS A 65 10.11 -0.63 -9.24
CA LYS A 65 10.13 -1.56 -8.10
C LYS A 65 10.82 -0.94 -6.87
N ARG A 66 11.94 -0.21 -7.06
CA ARG A 66 12.61 0.54 -5.97
C ARG A 66 11.71 1.62 -5.40
N LYS A 67 11.05 2.41 -6.27
CA LYS A 67 10.12 3.44 -5.83
C LYS A 67 8.97 2.85 -5.04
N PHE A 68 8.43 1.73 -5.48
CA PHE A 68 7.37 1.01 -4.75
C PHE A 68 7.84 0.55 -3.37
N CYS A 69 9.03 -0.05 -3.26
CA CYS A 69 9.58 -0.43 -1.95
C CYS A 69 9.65 0.75 -0.98
N ALA A 70 10.07 1.92 -1.46
CA ALA A 70 10.15 3.11 -0.64
C ALA A 70 8.75 3.64 -0.25
N ILE A 71 7.83 3.75 -1.22
CA ILE A 71 6.45 4.24 -0.99
C ILE A 71 5.69 3.33 -0.02
N LEU A 72 5.86 2.02 -0.14
CA LEU A 72 5.21 1.02 0.70
C LEU A 72 5.88 0.83 2.07
N GLY A 73 6.99 1.53 2.34
CA GLY A 73 7.73 1.40 3.58
C GLY A 73 8.43 0.06 3.76
N ILE A 74 8.68 -0.67 2.67
CA ILE A 74 9.36 -1.98 2.66
C ILE A 74 10.88 -1.78 2.81
N ALA A 75 11.42 -0.72 2.21
CA ALA A 75 12.82 -0.36 2.27
C ALA A 75 13.03 1.13 2.51
N ASP A 76 14.15 1.49 3.15
CA ASP A 76 14.52 2.90 3.30
C ASP A 76 14.88 3.48 1.93
N ALA A 77 14.26 4.59 1.57
CA ALA A 77 14.44 5.26 0.30
C ALA A 77 15.88 5.79 0.04
N ARG A 78 16.74 5.80 1.08
CA ARG A 78 18.15 6.20 1.00
C ARG A 78 19.08 5.05 0.60
N ILE A 79 18.66 3.81 0.80
CA ILE A 79 19.52 2.64 0.62
C ILE A 79 19.49 2.18 -0.85
N SER A 80 20.67 2.03 -1.45
CA SER A 80 20.80 1.39 -2.75
C SER A 80 20.79 -0.12 -2.58
N LEU A 81 19.69 -0.77 -3.02
CA LEU A 81 19.52 -2.22 -2.96
C LEU A 81 19.76 -2.84 -4.33
N THR A 82 20.23 -4.10 -4.35
CA THR A 82 20.32 -4.88 -5.59
C THR A 82 18.93 -5.24 -6.09
N LYS A 83 18.82 -5.56 -7.38
CA LYS A 83 17.57 -5.98 -8.02
C LYS A 83 16.96 -7.16 -7.28
N GLU A 84 17.74 -8.19 -7.04
CA GLU A 84 17.29 -9.43 -6.39
C GLU A 84 16.77 -9.18 -4.97
N THR A 85 17.41 -8.27 -4.24
CA THR A 85 16.96 -7.89 -2.91
C THR A 85 15.59 -7.19 -2.96
N ILE A 86 15.40 -6.26 -3.90
CA ILE A 86 14.15 -5.53 -4.09
C ILE A 86 13.01 -6.49 -4.45
N GLU A 87 13.25 -7.39 -5.41
CA GLU A 87 12.27 -8.38 -5.84
C GLU A 87 11.87 -9.29 -4.68
N ASN A 88 12.85 -9.85 -3.97
CA ASN A 88 12.59 -10.68 -2.81
C ASN A 88 11.79 -9.96 -1.71
N MET A 89 12.08 -8.68 -1.46
CA MET A 89 11.35 -7.88 -0.50
C MET A 89 9.89 -7.68 -0.93
N LEU A 90 9.62 -7.36 -2.20
CA LEU A 90 8.27 -7.19 -2.73
C LEU A 90 7.48 -8.49 -2.70
N TYR A 91 8.07 -9.61 -3.13
CA TYR A 91 7.43 -10.93 -3.07
C TYR A 91 7.05 -11.31 -1.65
N ASN A 92 7.98 -11.20 -0.71
CA ASN A 92 7.74 -11.51 0.69
C ASN A 92 6.65 -10.60 1.30
N TRP A 93 6.61 -9.33 0.87
CA TRP A 93 5.61 -8.38 1.35
C TRP A 93 4.21 -8.70 0.82
N VAL A 94 4.09 -9.08 -0.47
CA VAL A 94 2.84 -9.55 -1.07
C VAL A 94 2.38 -10.86 -0.42
N ASP A 95 3.31 -11.80 -0.18
CA ASP A 95 2.98 -13.09 0.42
C ASP A 95 2.39 -12.96 1.83
N LYS A 96 2.82 -11.96 2.60
CA LYS A 96 2.32 -11.66 3.95
C LYS A 96 0.97 -10.93 3.98
N THR A 97 0.26 -10.81 2.85
CA THR A 97 -1.03 -10.11 2.81
C THR A 97 -2.09 -10.78 3.69
N THR A 98 -2.89 -9.98 4.37
CA THR A 98 -3.98 -10.45 5.25
C THR A 98 -5.33 -10.57 4.54
N PHE A 99 -5.45 -10.08 3.30
CA PHE A 99 -6.70 -9.94 2.55
C PHE A 99 -7.80 -9.12 3.24
N LEU A 100 -7.44 -8.31 4.22
CA LEU A 100 -8.31 -7.32 4.84
C LEU A 100 -8.24 -5.99 4.07
N PRO A 101 -9.21 -5.06 4.25
CA PRO A 101 -9.13 -3.71 3.70
C PRO A 101 -7.80 -3.04 4.06
N GLY A 102 -7.17 -2.37 3.09
CA GLY A 102 -5.82 -1.80 3.23
C GLY A 102 -4.69 -2.82 3.22
N SER A 103 -4.96 -4.04 2.73
CA SER A 103 -3.96 -5.12 2.61
C SER A 103 -2.81 -4.77 1.68
N ASN A 104 -1.71 -5.52 1.80
CA ASN A 104 -0.53 -5.34 0.97
C ASN A 104 -0.85 -5.42 -0.53
N ILE A 105 -1.68 -6.38 -0.93
CA ILE A 105 -2.09 -6.53 -2.33
C ILE A 105 -2.88 -5.30 -2.81
N GLU A 106 -3.80 -4.76 -2.01
CA GLU A 106 -4.57 -3.57 -2.39
C GLU A 106 -3.69 -2.35 -2.61
N LYS A 107 -2.71 -2.14 -1.73
CA LYS A 107 -1.73 -1.05 -1.89
C LYS A 107 -0.88 -1.20 -3.15
N LEU A 108 -0.47 -2.44 -3.47
CA LEU A 108 0.26 -2.71 -4.71
C LEU A 108 -0.62 -2.48 -5.93
N GLU A 109 -1.86 -2.99 -5.92
CA GLU A 109 -2.83 -2.81 -7.00
C GLU A 109 -3.09 -1.32 -7.26
N GLU A 110 -3.24 -0.50 -6.19
CA GLU A 110 -3.39 0.95 -6.30
C GLU A 110 -2.20 1.59 -7.05
N LEU A 111 -0.96 1.29 -6.63
CA LEU A 111 0.23 1.84 -7.28
C LEU A 111 0.35 1.40 -8.74
N VAL A 112 0.06 0.14 -9.05
CA VAL A 112 0.05 -0.37 -10.44
C VAL A 112 -1.03 0.31 -11.29
N GLN A 113 -2.21 0.61 -10.71
CA GLN A 113 -3.25 1.34 -11.42
C GLN A 113 -2.83 2.79 -11.72
N LEU A 114 -2.17 3.47 -10.77
CA LEU A 114 -1.65 4.82 -11.00
C LEU A 114 -0.70 4.89 -12.19
N LEU A 115 0.14 3.88 -12.40
CA LEU A 115 1.08 3.85 -13.54
C LEU A 115 0.41 3.86 -14.91
N LYS A 116 -0.87 3.49 -15.02
CA LYS A 116 -1.60 3.43 -16.29
C LYS A 116 -1.93 4.80 -16.89
N THR A 117 -1.89 5.85 -16.08
CA THR A 117 -2.23 7.22 -16.51
C THR A 117 -1.05 8.16 -16.32
N ALA A 118 -0.96 9.21 -17.14
CA ALA A 118 0.09 10.21 -16.98
C ALA A 118 0.02 10.94 -15.61
N PRO A 119 -1.15 11.43 -15.15
CA PRO A 119 -1.26 12.02 -13.81
C PRO A 119 -0.91 11.05 -12.68
N GLY A 120 -1.27 9.77 -12.83
CA GLY A 120 -0.94 8.76 -11.82
C GLY A 120 0.56 8.48 -11.73
N ARG A 121 1.28 8.53 -12.84
CA ARG A 121 2.76 8.42 -12.83
C ARG A 121 3.39 9.60 -12.11
N GLU A 122 2.90 10.82 -12.33
CA GLU A 122 3.35 12.01 -11.59
C GLU A 122 3.06 11.88 -10.09
N GLU A 123 1.92 11.30 -9.73
CA GLU A 123 1.58 11.02 -8.34
C GLU A 123 2.54 10.00 -7.71
N VAL A 124 2.90 8.91 -8.39
CA VAL A 124 3.89 7.93 -7.92
C VAL A 124 5.24 8.60 -7.68
N GLU A 125 5.69 9.47 -8.59
CA GLU A 125 6.92 10.24 -8.40
C GLU A 125 6.82 11.15 -7.16
N ALA A 126 5.73 11.88 -6.99
CA ALA A 126 5.52 12.75 -5.84
C ALA A 126 5.51 11.96 -4.51
N ARG A 127 4.85 10.80 -4.48
CA ARG A 127 4.86 9.88 -3.33
C ARG A 127 6.29 9.41 -3.00
N TYR A 128 7.07 9.08 -4.02
CA TYR A 128 8.47 8.67 -3.85
C TYR A 128 9.35 9.82 -3.33
N VAL A 129 9.22 11.01 -3.89
CA VAL A 129 9.94 12.21 -3.44
C VAL A 129 9.61 12.52 -1.97
N LEU A 130 8.34 12.45 -1.58
CA LEU A 130 7.91 12.67 -0.20
C LEU A 130 8.54 11.65 0.75
N GLN A 131 8.56 10.37 0.40
CA GLN A 131 9.17 9.32 1.21
C GLN A 131 10.68 9.51 1.36
N ARG A 132 11.37 9.90 0.28
CA ARG A 132 12.80 10.24 0.36
C ARG A 132 13.06 11.44 1.27
N ALA A 133 12.24 12.47 1.16
CA ALA A 133 12.36 13.67 1.99
C ALA A 133 12.15 13.38 3.48
N LEU A 134 11.19 12.51 3.79
CA LEU A 134 10.94 12.02 5.16
C LEU A 134 12.12 11.18 5.67
N SER A 135 12.62 10.23 4.87
CA SER A 135 13.77 9.38 5.21
C SER A 135 15.05 10.22 5.43
N CYS A 136 15.25 11.27 4.64
CA CYS A 136 16.38 12.20 4.78
C CYS A 136 16.19 13.24 5.90
N ARG A 137 15.05 13.23 6.58
CA ARG A 137 14.69 14.22 7.62
C ARG A 137 14.77 15.68 7.10
N ILE A 138 14.33 15.89 5.87
CA ILE A 138 14.16 17.20 5.23
C ILE A 138 12.73 17.67 5.40
N VAL A 139 11.79 16.73 5.28
CA VAL A 139 10.38 16.91 5.59
C VAL A 139 10.08 16.15 6.90
N TYR A 140 9.28 16.78 7.75
CA TYR A 140 8.81 16.20 9.00
C TYR A 140 7.28 16.07 8.94
N GLU A 141 6.80 14.92 9.41
CA GLU A 141 5.38 14.71 9.64
C GLU A 141 5.10 14.84 11.14
N LYS A 142 4.15 15.72 11.48
CA LYS A 142 3.68 15.88 12.85
C LYS A 142 2.15 16.05 12.83
N GLN A 143 1.46 15.11 13.46
CA GLN A 143 -0.03 15.08 13.52
C GLN A 143 -0.70 15.18 12.14
N GLY A 144 -0.13 14.48 11.14
CA GLY A 144 -0.60 14.50 9.76
C GLY A 144 -0.08 15.66 8.91
N THR A 145 0.44 16.73 9.52
CA THR A 145 0.98 17.89 8.79
C THR A 145 2.40 17.62 8.31
N TYR A 146 2.65 17.84 7.03
CA TYR A 146 3.94 17.67 6.37
C TYR A 146 4.63 19.03 6.21
N THR A 147 5.80 19.17 6.79
CA THR A 147 6.55 20.44 6.80
C THR A 147 7.96 20.23 6.27
N TYR A 148 8.30 20.98 5.23
CA TYR A 148 9.66 21.10 4.71
C TYR A 148 10.42 22.14 5.50
N VAL A 149 11.53 21.76 6.12
CA VAL A 149 12.36 22.63 6.96
C VAL A 149 13.62 23.04 6.22
N LYS A 150 13.77 24.33 5.96
CA LYS A 150 14.95 24.96 5.37
C LYS A 150 15.73 25.75 6.43
N ALA A 151 16.99 26.07 6.14
CA ALA A 151 17.78 26.99 6.97
C ALA A 151 17.14 28.40 7.09
N THR A 152 16.36 28.80 6.09
CA THR A 152 15.69 30.12 6.00
C THR A 152 14.25 30.12 6.55
N GLY A 153 13.75 29.00 7.03
CA GLY A 153 12.37 28.86 7.54
C GLY A 153 11.73 27.53 7.16
N SER A 154 10.44 27.37 7.44
CA SER A 154 9.68 26.18 7.14
C SER A 154 8.54 26.45 6.16
N ILE A 155 8.22 25.46 5.31
CA ILE A 155 7.14 25.51 4.34
C ILE A 155 6.22 24.33 4.62
N THR A 156 4.94 24.59 4.89
CA THR A 156 3.92 23.51 5.00
C THR A 156 3.59 23.02 3.60
N LEU A 157 3.79 21.72 3.38
CA LEU A 157 3.43 21.03 2.14
C LEU A 157 1.95 20.63 2.14
N GLY A 158 1.38 20.30 3.30
CA GLY A 158 -0.02 19.94 3.45
C GLY A 158 -0.33 19.53 4.88
N GLU A 159 -1.61 19.58 5.26
CA GLU A 159 -2.12 19.11 6.55
C GLU A 159 -2.54 17.64 6.51
N THR A 160 -2.49 17.05 5.30
CA THR A 160 -2.73 15.63 5.04
C THR A 160 -1.72 15.10 4.03
N TYR A 161 -1.58 13.76 3.97
CA TYR A 161 -0.76 13.10 2.96
C TYR A 161 -1.18 13.49 1.54
N SER A 162 -2.49 13.51 1.27
CA SER A 162 -3.03 13.85 -0.04
C SER A 162 -2.69 15.28 -0.45
N GLU A 163 -2.79 16.24 0.46
CA GLU A 163 -2.43 17.63 0.19
C GLU A 163 -0.94 17.81 -0.06
N ALA A 164 -0.09 17.09 0.68
CA ALA A 164 1.35 17.10 0.43
C ALA A 164 1.69 16.57 -0.97
N ILE A 165 1.02 15.51 -1.42
CA ILE A 165 1.18 14.99 -2.78
C ILE A 165 0.67 16.01 -3.82
N GLN A 166 -0.49 16.62 -3.61
CA GLN A 166 -1.02 17.68 -4.49
C GLN A 166 -0.08 18.89 -4.55
N PHE A 167 0.58 19.25 -3.44
CA PHE A 167 1.58 20.30 -3.43
C PHE A 167 2.78 19.94 -4.33
N LEU A 168 3.27 18.70 -4.24
CA LEU A 168 4.44 18.24 -5.00
C LEU A 168 4.15 18.07 -6.49
N THR A 169 2.90 17.78 -6.87
CA THR A 169 2.46 17.69 -8.28
C THR A 169 2.03 19.02 -8.88
N ASN A 170 1.94 20.10 -8.07
CA ASN A 170 1.47 21.39 -8.53
C ASN A 170 2.56 22.14 -9.31
N PRO A 171 2.36 22.44 -10.61
CA PRO A 171 3.36 23.16 -11.43
C PRO A 171 3.74 24.54 -10.87
N LYS A 172 2.81 25.20 -10.16
CA LYS A 172 3.07 26.51 -9.53
C LYS A 172 4.02 26.44 -8.34
N LYS A 173 4.32 25.25 -7.85
CA LYS A 173 5.22 25.00 -6.71
C LYS A 173 6.56 24.38 -7.15
N SER A 174 6.83 24.29 -8.45
CA SER A 174 8.03 23.65 -9.02
C SER A 174 9.33 24.13 -8.40
N ALA A 175 9.48 25.43 -8.13
CA ALA A 175 10.68 25.98 -7.50
C ALA A 175 10.95 25.36 -6.11
N VAL A 176 9.90 25.15 -5.30
CA VAL A 176 10.05 24.54 -3.97
C VAL A 176 10.39 23.05 -4.12
N VAL A 177 9.79 22.37 -5.10
CA VAL A 177 10.05 20.96 -5.39
C VAL A 177 11.49 20.76 -5.89
N GLU A 178 12.00 21.65 -6.75
CA GLU A 178 13.39 21.61 -7.20
C GLU A 178 14.38 21.79 -6.06
N ASP A 179 14.14 22.76 -5.16
CA ASP A 179 14.95 22.95 -3.96
C ASP A 179 14.94 21.69 -3.07
N LEU A 180 13.76 21.09 -2.85
CA LEU A 180 13.61 19.87 -2.09
C LEU A 180 14.42 18.71 -2.71
N LEU A 181 14.36 18.55 -4.03
CA LEU A 181 15.11 17.51 -4.75
C LEU A 181 16.62 17.72 -4.65
N LYS A 182 17.10 18.98 -4.72
CA LYS A 182 18.51 19.31 -4.52
C LYS A 182 18.98 18.93 -3.12
N GLU A 183 18.21 19.26 -2.08
CA GLU A 183 18.58 18.89 -0.71
C GLU A 183 18.58 17.38 -0.49
N ILE A 184 17.59 16.65 -1.07
CA ILE A 184 17.56 15.20 -1.03
C ILE A 184 18.83 14.61 -1.67
N SER A 185 19.23 15.12 -2.86
CA SER A 185 20.41 14.60 -3.56
C SER A 185 21.69 14.82 -2.77
N THR A 186 21.82 15.92 -2.07
CA THR A 186 22.99 16.23 -1.23
C THR A 186 23.10 15.26 -0.04
N LYS A 187 21.98 14.90 0.59
CA LYS A 187 21.98 14.03 1.78
C LYS A 187 22.11 12.52 1.49
N ILE A 188 22.00 12.12 0.23
CA ILE A 188 22.14 10.70 -0.17
C ILE A 188 23.58 10.35 -0.55
N ILE A 189 24.41 11.34 -0.81
CA ILE A 189 25.83 11.16 -1.18
C ILE A 189 26.71 11.01 0.08
N ASP A 190 26.22 11.37 1.25
CA ASP A 190 26.87 11.20 2.55
C ASP A 190 26.42 9.88 3.24
#